data_0eef633842f9994d20010d67dbb329fb
#
_entry.id   0eef633842f9994d20010d67dbb329fb
#
_cell.length_a   1.000
_cell.length_b   1.000
_cell.length_c   1.000
_cell.angle_alpha   90.00
_cell.angle_beta   90.00
_cell.angle_gamma   90.00
#
_symmetry.space_group_name_H-M   'P 1'
#
loop_
_entity.id
_entity.type
_entity.pdbx_description
1 polymer ?
#
loop_
_entity_poly.entity_id
_entity_poly.type
_entity_poly.pdbx_seq_one_letter_code
_entity_poly.pdbx_strand_id
1 'polypeptide(L)'
;SIFKGLNVEKNIDAILELKIRDGKERRKKLEQLLGEFSITHLRNAKAVNLSGGERRRVEIARCLASQPKYILLDEPFAGVDPIAIDEIRGLVRELKNRNIGILITDHNVRETLKIVDRAYIINDGKIIKYGTPEFVVSDQDVRRVYLGDKFAL
;
A
#
# COMPACT_ATOMS: atom_id res chain seq x y z
N SER A 1 8.01 -4.73 5.04
CA SER A 1 9.29 -5.20 4.47
C SER A 1 9.28 -6.72 4.26
N ILE A 2 10.06 -7.20 3.32
CA ILE A 2 10.15 -8.60 2.88
C ILE A 2 11.43 -9.24 3.42
N PHE A 3 11.42 -10.54 3.74
CA PHE A 3 12.63 -11.28 4.09
C PHE A 3 13.43 -11.61 2.83
N LYS A 4 14.49 -10.86 2.58
CA LYS A 4 15.29 -10.94 1.33
C LYS A 4 15.88 -12.33 1.06
N GLY A 5 16.24 -13.06 2.10
CA GLY A 5 16.83 -14.42 2.01
C GLY A 5 15.83 -15.54 1.73
N LEU A 6 14.54 -15.29 1.91
CA LEU A 6 13.47 -16.26 1.66
C LEU A 6 12.92 -16.12 0.25
N ASN A 7 12.34 -17.21 -0.27
CA ASN A 7 11.55 -17.16 -1.50
C ASN A 7 10.15 -16.55 -1.21
N VAL A 8 9.38 -16.29 -2.27
CA VAL A 8 8.05 -15.68 -2.18
C VAL A 8 7.11 -16.51 -1.31
N GLU A 9 7.03 -17.81 -1.55
CA GLU A 9 6.18 -18.74 -0.78
C GLU A 9 6.49 -18.66 0.71
N LYS A 10 7.75 -18.79 1.09
CA LYS A 10 8.18 -18.74 2.51
C LYS A 10 7.96 -17.38 3.16
N ASN A 11 8.05 -16.30 2.38
CA ASN A 11 7.73 -14.95 2.87
C ASN A 11 6.28 -14.81 3.33
N ILE A 12 5.35 -15.41 2.61
CA ILE A 12 3.91 -15.36 2.92
C ILE A 12 3.58 -16.40 3.98
N ASP A 13 4.08 -17.63 3.83
CA ASP A 13 3.80 -18.74 4.74
C ASP A 13 4.26 -18.45 6.17
N ALA A 14 5.40 -17.79 6.35
CA ALA A 14 5.91 -17.39 7.66
C ALA A 14 4.93 -16.48 8.44
N ILE A 15 4.12 -15.68 7.73
CA ILE A 15 3.09 -14.85 8.37
C ILE A 15 1.82 -15.66 8.63
N LEU A 16 1.44 -16.52 7.67
CA LEU A 16 0.28 -17.40 7.84
C LEU A 16 0.45 -18.35 9.02
N GLU A 17 1.65 -18.86 9.25
CA GLU A 17 1.98 -19.77 10.36
C GLU A 17 1.68 -19.15 11.73
N LEU A 18 1.85 -17.84 11.88
CA LEU A 18 1.51 -17.12 13.11
C LEU A 18 0.00 -17.06 13.38
N LYS A 19 -0.85 -17.28 12.35
CA LYS A 19 -2.30 -17.12 12.41
C LYS A 19 -3.06 -18.44 12.26
N ILE A 20 -2.55 -19.36 11.44
CA ILE A 20 -3.22 -20.59 11.04
C ILE A 20 -2.35 -21.78 11.43
N ARG A 21 -2.80 -22.54 12.45
CA ARG A 21 -2.07 -23.72 12.94
C ARG A 21 -2.26 -24.93 12.04
N ASP A 22 -3.46 -25.08 11.44
CA ASP A 22 -3.76 -26.19 10.54
C ASP A 22 -2.99 -26.03 9.22
N GLY A 23 -2.17 -27.03 8.89
CA GLY A 23 -1.30 -26.97 7.70
C GLY A 23 -2.08 -27.03 6.39
N LYS A 24 -3.25 -27.68 6.34
CA LYS A 24 -4.08 -27.75 5.12
C LYS A 24 -4.76 -26.42 4.85
N GLU A 25 -5.32 -25.81 5.89
CA GLU A 25 -5.94 -24.49 5.81
C GLU A 25 -4.90 -23.43 5.44
N ARG A 26 -3.73 -23.46 6.07
CA ARG A 26 -2.62 -22.57 5.78
C ARG A 26 -2.19 -22.66 4.30
N ARG A 27 -2.03 -23.88 3.78
CA ARG A 27 -1.69 -24.09 2.38
C ARG A 27 -2.77 -23.58 1.43
N LYS A 28 -4.03 -23.80 1.74
CA LYS A 28 -5.16 -23.25 0.96
C LYS A 28 -5.10 -21.71 0.92
N LYS A 29 -4.84 -21.08 2.05
CA LYS A 29 -4.72 -19.62 2.13
C LYS A 29 -3.51 -19.09 1.38
N LEU A 30 -2.38 -19.79 1.44
CA LEU A 30 -1.18 -19.46 0.68
C LEU A 30 -1.45 -19.49 -0.84
N GLU A 31 -2.05 -20.58 -1.35
CA GLU A 31 -2.41 -20.69 -2.79
C GLU A 31 -3.38 -19.58 -3.21
N GLN A 32 -4.36 -19.26 -2.36
CA GLN A 32 -5.27 -18.15 -2.60
C GLN A 32 -4.52 -16.84 -2.77
N LEU A 33 -3.62 -16.48 -1.85
CA LEU A 33 -2.85 -15.23 -1.91
C LEU A 33 -1.90 -15.19 -3.10
N LEU A 34 -1.22 -16.29 -3.42
CA LEU A 34 -0.35 -16.37 -4.59
C LEU A 34 -1.11 -16.13 -5.90
N GLY A 35 -2.29 -16.73 -6.04
CA GLY A 35 -3.15 -16.55 -7.22
C GLY A 35 -3.73 -15.15 -7.31
N GLU A 36 -4.24 -14.64 -6.21
CA GLU A 36 -4.89 -13.34 -6.11
C GLU A 36 -3.96 -12.18 -6.52
N PHE A 37 -2.69 -12.23 -6.09
CA PHE A 37 -1.68 -11.23 -6.46
C PHE A 37 -0.90 -11.57 -7.73
N SER A 38 -1.31 -12.62 -8.48
CA SER A 38 -0.66 -13.05 -9.72
C SER A 38 0.85 -13.30 -9.55
N ILE A 39 1.26 -13.87 -8.41
CA ILE A 39 2.66 -14.16 -8.06
C ILE A 39 2.95 -15.66 -7.93
N THR A 40 2.04 -16.52 -8.37
CA THR A 40 2.20 -17.99 -8.32
C THR A 40 3.46 -18.45 -9.06
N HIS A 41 3.75 -17.85 -10.22
CA HIS A 41 4.94 -18.15 -11.02
C HIS A 41 6.26 -17.76 -10.34
N LEU A 42 6.20 -16.87 -9.34
CA LEU A 42 7.34 -16.37 -8.57
C LEU A 42 7.56 -17.15 -7.26
N ARG A 43 6.74 -18.17 -6.96
CA ARG A 43 6.71 -18.81 -5.64
C ARG A 43 8.09 -19.25 -5.14
N ASN A 44 8.95 -19.76 -6.03
CA ASN A 44 10.30 -20.23 -5.71
C ASN A 44 11.37 -19.15 -5.88
N ALA A 45 11.05 -17.99 -6.43
CA ALA A 45 11.99 -16.90 -6.63
C ALA A 45 12.41 -16.30 -5.29
N LYS A 46 13.71 -16.05 -5.11
CA LYS A 46 14.21 -15.35 -3.94
C LYS A 46 13.75 -13.88 -3.98
N ALA A 47 13.33 -13.37 -2.84
CA ALA A 47 12.80 -12.02 -2.74
C ALA A 47 13.77 -10.91 -3.18
N VAL A 48 15.08 -11.19 -3.11
CA VAL A 48 16.13 -10.26 -3.57
C VAL A 48 16.12 -10.07 -5.09
N ASN A 49 15.62 -11.05 -5.85
CA ASN A 49 15.65 -11.07 -7.32
C ASN A 49 14.36 -10.48 -7.94
N LEU A 50 13.41 -10.07 -7.13
CA LEU A 50 12.14 -9.51 -7.60
C LEU A 50 12.30 -8.08 -8.12
N SER A 51 11.62 -7.77 -9.21
CA SER A 51 11.42 -6.39 -9.66
C SER A 51 10.67 -5.56 -8.60
N GLY A 52 10.66 -4.24 -8.74
CA GLY A 52 9.95 -3.36 -7.81
C GLY A 52 8.46 -3.69 -7.69
N GLY A 53 7.76 -3.86 -8.80
CA GLY A 53 6.34 -4.22 -8.84
C GLY A 53 6.05 -5.61 -8.27
N GLU A 54 6.86 -6.63 -8.61
CA GLU A 54 6.73 -7.98 -8.05
C GLU A 54 6.95 -7.99 -6.54
N ARG A 55 7.98 -7.29 -6.07
CA ARG A 55 8.26 -7.13 -4.64
C ARG A 55 7.08 -6.50 -3.92
N ARG A 56 6.49 -5.45 -4.49
CA ARG A 56 5.34 -4.77 -3.92
C ARG A 56 4.14 -5.70 -3.78
N ARG A 57 3.82 -6.50 -4.81
CA ARG A 57 2.75 -7.51 -4.75
C ARG A 57 2.99 -8.54 -3.65
N VAL A 58 4.22 -9.02 -3.50
CA VAL A 58 4.58 -9.96 -2.42
C VAL A 58 4.47 -9.31 -1.04
N GLU A 59 4.90 -8.06 -0.86
CA GLU A 59 4.78 -7.33 0.41
C GLU A 59 3.31 -7.21 0.85
N ILE A 60 2.42 -6.99 -0.09
CA ILE A 60 1.00 -6.83 0.19
C ILE A 60 0.34 -8.18 0.46
N ALA A 61 0.61 -9.20 -0.36
CA ALA A 61 0.14 -10.55 -0.09
C ALA A 61 0.57 -11.02 1.30
N ARG A 62 1.81 -10.73 1.68
CA ARG A 62 2.35 -10.99 3.02
C ARG A 62 1.65 -10.18 4.11
N CYS A 63 1.34 -8.91 3.86
CA CYS A 63 0.58 -8.08 4.79
C CYS A 63 -0.82 -8.65 5.00
N LEU A 64 -1.53 -9.03 3.93
CA LEU A 64 -2.86 -9.61 3.99
C LEU A 64 -2.90 -11.00 4.62
N ALA A 65 -1.79 -11.75 4.61
CA ALA A 65 -1.67 -12.99 5.35
C ALA A 65 -1.92 -12.82 6.86
N SER A 66 -1.64 -11.64 7.41
CA SER A 66 -1.92 -11.30 8.81
C SER A 66 -3.38 -10.92 9.09
N GLN A 67 -4.24 -10.82 8.07
CA GLN A 67 -5.64 -10.38 8.14
C GLN A 67 -5.80 -9.02 8.85
N PRO A 68 -5.13 -7.96 8.38
CA PRO A 68 -5.14 -6.67 9.05
C PRO A 68 -6.49 -5.97 8.88
N LYS A 69 -6.90 -5.20 9.89
CA LYS A 69 -8.00 -4.23 9.78
C LYS A 69 -7.53 -2.91 9.19
N TYR A 70 -6.26 -2.57 9.37
CA TYR A 70 -5.63 -1.35 8.90
C TYR A 70 -4.26 -1.64 8.29
N ILE A 71 -3.92 -0.92 7.23
CA ILE A 71 -2.60 -0.95 6.58
C ILE A 71 -2.05 0.47 6.56
N LEU A 72 -0.77 0.60 6.92
CA LEU A 72 -0.02 1.85 6.83
C LEU A 72 0.91 1.76 5.62
N LEU A 73 0.81 2.72 4.72
CA LEU A 73 1.68 2.89 3.56
C LEU A 73 2.51 4.16 3.76
N ASP A 74 3.79 3.98 3.97
CA ASP A 74 4.73 5.08 4.17
C ASP A 74 5.43 5.38 2.84
N GLU A 75 5.24 6.60 2.33
CA GLU A 75 5.74 7.11 1.06
C GLU A 75 5.58 6.13 -0.14
N PRO A 76 4.37 5.61 -0.40
CA PRO A 76 4.18 4.61 -1.45
C PRO A 76 4.47 5.12 -2.87
N PHE A 77 4.47 6.44 -3.10
CA PHE A 77 4.74 7.08 -4.40
C PHE A 77 6.18 7.58 -4.54
N ALA A 78 7.03 7.44 -3.51
CA ALA A 78 8.40 7.92 -3.57
C ALA A 78 9.25 7.13 -4.57
N GLY A 79 9.83 7.83 -5.54
CA GLY A 79 10.77 7.23 -6.50
C GLY A 79 10.17 6.20 -7.45
N VAL A 80 8.84 6.18 -7.65
CA VAL A 80 8.17 5.27 -8.56
C VAL A 80 7.83 5.94 -9.90
N ASP A 81 7.82 5.15 -10.96
CA ASP A 81 7.40 5.59 -12.29
C ASP A 81 5.87 5.67 -12.42
N PRO A 82 5.34 6.34 -13.48
CA PRO A 82 3.89 6.49 -13.66
C PRO A 82 3.12 5.18 -13.75
N ILE A 83 3.70 4.11 -14.28
CA ILE A 83 3.05 2.79 -14.38
C ILE A 83 2.89 2.20 -12.98
N ALA A 84 3.93 2.28 -12.16
CA ALA A 84 3.90 1.81 -10.79
C ALA A 84 2.93 2.63 -9.90
N ILE A 85 2.72 3.92 -10.19
CA ILE A 85 1.69 4.74 -9.53
C ILE A 85 0.30 4.16 -9.77
N ASP A 86 -0.03 3.79 -11.01
CA ASP A 86 -1.34 3.20 -11.33
C ASP A 86 -1.53 1.82 -10.70
N GLU A 87 -0.49 1.01 -10.59
CA GLU A 87 -0.51 -0.25 -9.84
C GLU A 87 -0.83 -0.01 -8.35
N ILE A 88 -0.20 0.98 -7.73
CA ILE A 88 -0.44 1.34 -6.32
C ILE A 88 -1.89 1.83 -6.13
N ARG A 89 -2.41 2.65 -7.05
CA ARG A 89 -3.81 3.10 -7.01
C ARG A 89 -4.80 1.94 -7.12
N GLY A 90 -4.54 1.01 -8.04
CA GLY A 90 -5.34 -0.21 -8.20
C GLY A 90 -5.39 -1.02 -6.91
N LEU A 91 -4.23 -1.20 -6.28
CA LEU A 91 -4.08 -1.89 -5.03
C LEU A 91 -4.84 -1.23 -3.87
N VAL A 92 -4.71 0.09 -3.70
CA VAL A 92 -5.41 0.83 -2.64
C VAL A 92 -6.92 0.66 -2.81
N ARG A 93 -7.45 0.72 -4.04
CA ARG A 93 -8.87 0.45 -4.33
C ARG A 93 -9.29 -0.96 -3.94
N GLU A 94 -8.46 -1.96 -4.26
CA GLU A 94 -8.73 -3.35 -3.92
C GLU A 94 -8.78 -3.55 -2.40
N LEU A 95 -7.83 -3.00 -1.66
CA LEU A 95 -7.81 -3.05 -0.20
C LEU A 95 -9.03 -2.34 0.42
N LYS A 96 -9.44 -1.21 -0.13
CA LYS A 96 -10.69 -0.51 0.28
C LYS A 96 -11.91 -1.39 0.09
N ASN A 97 -12.02 -2.06 -1.06
CA ASN A 97 -13.15 -2.96 -1.35
C ASN A 97 -13.23 -4.15 -0.37
N ARG A 98 -12.13 -4.46 0.31
CA ARG A 98 -12.07 -5.46 1.38
C ARG A 98 -12.38 -4.90 2.77
N ASN A 99 -12.84 -3.66 2.86
CA ASN A 99 -13.08 -2.95 4.13
C ASN A 99 -11.83 -2.84 5.01
N ILE A 100 -10.65 -2.74 4.41
CA ILE A 100 -9.40 -2.50 5.11
C ILE A 100 -9.17 -0.99 5.16
N GLY A 101 -9.00 -0.43 6.35
CA GLY A 101 -8.61 0.97 6.53
C GLY A 101 -7.17 1.19 6.06
N ILE A 102 -6.91 2.28 5.30
CA ILE A 102 -5.58 2.56 4.78
C ILE A 102 -5.17 3.96 5.25
N LEU A 103 -4.02 4.03 5.90
CA LEU A 103 -3.34 5.28 6.21
C LEU A 103 -2.15 5.43 5.26
N ILE A 104 -2.08 6.55 4.55
CA ILE A 104 -1.00 6.87 3.62
C ILE A 104 -0.28 8.12 4.13
N THR A 105 1.03 8.06 4.24
CA THR A 105 1.91 9.22 4.39
C THR A 105 2.69 9.38 3.09
N ASP A 106 2.63 10.55 2.46
CA ASP A 106 3.38 10.81 1.23
C ASP A 106 3.52 12.32 1.01
N HIS A 107 4.61 12.72 0.39
CA HIS A 107 4.84 14.09 -0.05
C HIS A 107 4.32 14.35 -1.47
N ASN A 108 3.97 13.31 -2.24
CA ASN A 108 3.32 13.43 -3.53
C ASN A 108 1.81 13.68 -3.37
N VAL A 109 1.49 14.92 -3.04
CA VAL A 109 0.11 15.35 -2.70
C VAL A 109 -0.87 15.02 -3.80
N ARG A 110 -0.50 15.30 -5.06
CA ARG A 110 -1.38 15.10 -6.22
C ARG A 110 -1.84 13.64 -6.34
N GLU A 111 -0.91 12.71 -6.19
CA GLU A 111 -1.23 11.29 -6.33
C GLU A 111 -1.99 10.76 -5.10
N THR A 112 -1.62 11.24 -3.93
CA THR A 112 -2.29 10.87 -2.67
C THR A 112 -3.74 11.34 -2.63
N LEU A 113 -4.00 12.62 -2.95
CA LEU A 113 -5.36 13.18 -2.90
C LEU A 113 -6.34 12.51 -3.89
N LYS A 114 -5.84 11.91 -4.98
CA LYS A 114 -6.69 11.18 -5.94
C LYS A 114 -7.25 9.84 -5.41
N ILE A 115 -6.70 9.30 -4.33
CA ILE A 115 -7.03 7.95 -3.86
C ILE A 115 -7.56 7.89 -2.43
N VAL A 116 -7.45 8.98 -1.67
CA VAL A 116 -7.90 9.04 -0.28
C VAL A 116 -9.31 9.63 -0.17
N ASP A 117 -10.05 9.21 0.85
CA ASP A 117 -11.37 9.79 1.16
C ASP A 117 -11.24 11.01 2.08
N ARG A 118 -10.15 11.08 2.83
CA ARG A 118 -9.84 12.16 3.78
C ARG A 118 -8.34 12.39 3.83
N ALA A 119 -7.95 13.66 3.88
CA ALA A 119 -6.56 14.07 4.02
C ALA A 119 -6.37 14.93 5.28
N TYR A 120 -5.15 14.86 5.83
CA TYR A 120 -4.66 15.71 6.90
C TYR A 120 -3.38 16.36 6.42
N ILE A 121 -3.32 17.68 6.42
CA ILE A 121 -2.11 18.44 6.10
C ILE A 121 -1.40 18.78 7.41
N ILE A 122 -0.16 18.33 7.50
CA ILE A 122 0.70 18.57 8.69
C ILE A 122 1.80 19.53 8.28
N ASN A 123 1.98 20.59 9.06
CA ASN A 123 3.09 21.51 8.93
C ASN A 123 3.62 21.86 10.33
N ASP A 124 4.94 21.86 10.51
CA ASP A 124 5.62 22.12 11.78
C ASP A 124 5.04 21.33 12.97
N GLY A 125 4.73 20.04 12.73
CA GLY A 125 4.18 19.13 13.74
C GLY A 125 2.72 19.40 14.13
N LYS A 126 2.01 20.26 13.39
CA LYS A 126 0.59 20.59 13.64
C LYS A 126 -0.27 20.27 12.44
N ILE A 127 -1.49 19.80 12.69
CA ILE A 127 -2.50 19.64 11.64
C ILE A 127 -3.05 21.04 11.34
N ILE A 128 -2.76 21.56 10.14
CA ILE A 128 -3.24 22.87 9.69
C ILE A 128 -4.59 22.77 8.97
N LYS A 129 -4.89 21.63 8.35
CA LYS A 129 -6.17 21.36 7.69
C LYS A 129 -6.46 19.87 7.61
N TYR A 130 -7.74 19.50 7.64
CA TYR A 130 -8.18 18.13 7.35
C TYR A 130 -9.59 18.13 6.76
N GLY A 131 -9.90 17.12 5.97
CA GLY A 131 -11.20 16.97 5.32
C GLY A 131 -11.15 16.15 4.05
N THR A 132 -12.15 16.30 3.19
CA THR A 132 -12.10 15.69 1.84
C THR A 132 -10.99 16.34 1.01
N PRO A 133 -10.46 15.65 -0.02
CA PRO A 133 -9.46 16.20 -0.92
C PRO A 133 -9.83 17.59 -1.45
N GLU A 134 -11.07 17.75 -1.93
CA GLU A 134 -11.56 19.01 -2.50
C GLU A 134 -11.56 20.14 -1.46
N PHE A 135 -12.00 19.83 -0.23
CA PHE A 135 -12.04 20.80 0.88
C PHE A 135 -10.62 21.24 1.26
N VAL A 136 -9.68 20.31 1.31
CA VAL A 136 -8.28 20.62 1.65
C VAL A 136 -7.62 21.46 0.56
N VAL A 137 -7.85 21.14 -0.73
CA VAL A 137 -7.27 21.86 -1.87
C VAL A 137 -7.85 23.26 -2.05
N SER A 138 -9.11 23.49 -1.63
CA SER A 138 -9.75 24.81 -1.71
C SER A 138 -9.24 25.80 -0.67
N ASP A 139 -8.54 25.34 0.36
CA ASP A 139 -8.06 26.17 1.45
C ASP A 139 -6.87 27.05 1.01
N GLN A 140 -6.98 28.35 1.25
CA GLN A 140 -5.97 29.33 0.85
C GLN A 140 -4.63 29.16 1.59
N ASP A 141 -4.67 28.81 2.88
CA ASP A 141 -3.45 28.61 3.66
C ASP A 141 -2.71 27.34 3.22
N VAL A 142 -3.44 26.27 2.95
CA VAL A 142 -2.87 25.03 2.39
C VAL A 142 -2.22 25.30 1.02
N ARG A 143 -2.91 26.07 0.15
CA ARG A 143 -2.35 26.44 -1.17
C ARG A 143 -1.07 27.28 -1.01
N ARG A 144 -1.09 28.29 -0.17
CA ARG A 144 0.05 29.18 0.04
C ARG A 144 1.28 28.47 0.64
N VAL A 145 1.05 27.57 1.62
CA VAL A 145 2.15 26.96 2.39
C VAL A 145 2.66 25.68 1.74
N TYR A 146 1.78 24.92 1.06
CA TYR A 146 2.09 23.55 0.68
C TYR A 146 1.88 23.20 -0.80
N LEU A 147 0.78 23.65 -1.42
CA LEU A 147 0.40 23.23 -2.77
C LEU A 147 0.92 24.16 -3.88
N GLY A 148 1.04 25.45 -3.58
CA GLY A 148 1.24 26.51 -4.58
C GLY A 148 -0.06 26.92 -5.30
N ASP A 149 -0.11 28.15 -5.80
CA ASP A 149 -1.33 28.76 -6.38
C ASP A 149 -1.84 28.05 -7.64
N LYS A 150 -0.96 27.39 -8.39
CA LYS A 150 -1.29 26.69 -9.65
C LYS A 150 -1.68 25.22 -9.46
N PHE A 151 -1.82 24.75 -8.22
CA PHE A 151 -2.18 23.35 -7.97
C PHE A 151 -3.62 23.08 -8.39
N ALA A 152 -3.81 21.99 -9.18
CA ALA A 152 -5.10 21.40 -9.54
C ALA A 152 -5.04 19.87 -9.36
N LEU A 153 -6.15 19.25 -8.93
CA LEU A 153 -6.31 17.80 -8.83
C LEU A 153 -6.47 17.14 -10.20
#